data_3ddf18d70a52c2faf7956f5c7c2948d8
#
_entry.id   3ddf18d70a52c2faf7956f5c7c2948d8
#
_cell.length_a   1.000
_cell.length_b   1.000
_cell.length_c   1.000
_cell.angle_alpha   90.00
_cell.angle_beta   90.00
_cell.angle_gamma   90.00
#
_symmetry.space_group_name_H-M   'P 1'
#
loop_
_entity.id
_entity.type
_entity.pdbx_description
1 polymer ?
#
loop_
_entity_poly.entity_id
_entity_poly.type
_entity_poly.pdbx_seq_one_letter_code
_entity_poly.pdbx_strand_id
1 'polypeptide(L)'
;MKRLILVWVLILCLMPLNVWGDSVMKDFHYDQFEELYFRMIENYPDPDDALFPKYPAAGRALFVVLMFDMEIQNGGLCQFFWNCGASYAKLLPDALKTVGMSDIADLYESFLSDNDITLDVIASYRERDPEYAEAYEWYRYDAFDDPYMRIWEETDFNQRIIDYANLHPEIWDMP
;
A
#
# COMPACT_ATOMS: atom_id res chain seq x y z
N MET A 1 12.47 3.02 -14.15
CA MET A 1 11.75 2.64 -12.92
C MET A 1 11.13 1.23 -12.97
N LYS A 2 10.44 0.81 -14.07
CA LYS A 2 9.83 -0.55 -14.18
C LYS A 2 10.78 -1.75 -13.89
N ARG A 3 12.10 -1.60 -14.07
CA ARG A 3 13.07 -2.69 -13.85
C ARG A 3 13.49 -2.90 -12.38
N LEU A 4 13.32 -1.91 -11.50
CA LEU A 4 13.63 -2.08 -10.08
C LEU A 4 12.52 -2.80 -9.33
N ILE A 5 11.26 -2.54 -9.67
CA ILE A 5 10.09 -3.18 -9.04
C ILE A 5 10.13 -4.71 -9.24
N LEU A 6 10.57 -5.18 -10.43
CA LEU A 6 10.62 -6.63 -10.71
C LEU A 6 11.63 -7.40 -9.86
N VAL A 7 12.71 -6.75 -9.40
CA VAL A 7 13.74 -7.40 -8.58
C VAL A 7 13.27 -7.64 -7.15
N TRP A 8 12.43 -6.74 -6.61
CA TRP A 8 11.93 -6.84 -5.24
C TRP A 8 10.78 -7.84 -5.08
N VAL A 9 9.91 -7.97 -6.07
CA VAL A 9 8.84 -8.99 -6.09
C VAL A 9 9.41 -10.41 -6.02
N LEU A 10 10.57 -10.66 -6.62
CA LEU A 10 11.26 -11.96 -6.57
C LEU A 10 11.86 -12.28 -5.19
N ILE A 11 12.17 -11.29 -4.37
CA ILE A 11 12.72 -11.50 -3.01
C ILE A 11 11.62 -11.90 -2.02
N LEU A 12 10.40 -11.37 -2.16
CA LEU A 12 9.23 -11.77 -1.34
C LEU A 12 8.84 -13.24 -1.57
N CYS A 13 9.03 -13.77 -2.79
CA CYS A 13 8.77 -15.20 -3.09
C CYS A 13 9.82 -16.16 -2.53
N LEU A 14 10.95 -15.69 -1.97
CA LEU A 14 12.03 -16.53 -1.46
C LEU A 14 12.10 -16.59 0.07
N MET A 15 11.18 -15.95 0.80
CA MET A 15 11.11 -16.15 2.26
C MET A 15 10.55 -17.54 2.56
N PRO A 16 11.21 -18.33 3.43
CA PRO A 16 10.72 -19.67 3.72
C PRO A 16 9.36 -19.60 4.42
N LEU A 17 8.37 -20.30 3.89
CA LEU A 17 6.98 -20.44 4.34
C LEU A 17 6.80 -20.90 5.80
N ASN A 18 7.85 -21.02 6.58
CA ASN A 18 7.83 -21.61 7.91
C ASN A 18 7.70 -20.59 9.08
N VAL A 19 7.47 -19.30 8.80
CA VAL A 19 7.35 -18.27 9.85
C VAL A 19 5.88 -17.95 10.17
N TRP A 20 4.93 -18.37 9.36
CA TRP A 20 3.50 -18.09 9.55
C TRP A 20 2.85 -19.24 10.29
N GLY A 21 2.41 -18.96 11.52
CA GLY A 21 1.73 -19.95 12.38
C GLY A 21 0.47 -20.51 11.73
N ASP A 22 0.32 -21.82 11.77
CA ASP A 22 -0.72 -22.68 11.16
C ASP A 22 -2.19 -22.37 11.52
N SER A 23 -2.53 -21.28 12.20
CA SER A 23 -3.84 -21.15 12.84
C SER A 23 -4.84 -20.17 12.21
N VAL A 24 -4.44 -19.31 11.26
CA VAL A 24 -5.33 -18.25 10.72
C VAL A 24 -5.62 -18.39 9.21
N MET A 25 -4.85 -19.17 8.47
CA MET A 25 -4.88 -19.19 6.99
C MET A 25 -5.77 -20.30 6.38
N LYS A 26 -6.79 -20.81 7.07
CA LYS A 26 -7.52 -22.01 6.58
C LYS A 26 -8.46 -21.77 5.40
N ASP A 27 -8.85 -20.55 5.09
CA ASP A 27 -9.82 -20.24 4.02
C ASP A 27 -9.36 -19.10 3.08
N PHE A 28 -8.13 -18.59 3.20
CA PHE A 28 -7.63 -17.54 2.34
C PHE A 28 -7.16 -18.12 1.00
N HIS A 29 -7.76 -17.68 -0.10
CA HIS A 29 -7.34 -18.04 -1.45
C HIS A 29 -6.12 -17.20 -1.85
N TYR A 30 -4.94 -17.60 -1.38
CA TYR A 30 -3.67 -16.91 -1.68
C TYR A 30 -3.47 -16.69 -3.18
N ASP A 31 -3.82 -17.69 -4.00
CA ASP A 31 -3.72 -17.60 -5.45
C ASP A 31 -4.57 -16.48 -6.04
N GLN A 32 -5.75 -16.23 -5.48
CA GLN A 32 -6.63 -15.14 -5.93
C GLN A 32 -6.07 -13.75 -5.56
N PHE A 33 -5.48 -13.63 -4.36
CA PHE A 33 -4.83 -12.38 -3.96
C PHE A 33 -3.59 -12.09 -4.82
N GLU A 34 -2.76 -13.09 -5.06
CA GLU A 34 -1.57 -12.97 -5.90
C GLU A 34 -1.94 -12.58 -7.33
N GLU A 35 -2.95 -13.21 -7.94
CA GLU A 35 -3.46 -12.85 -9.27
C GLU A 35 -3.94 -11.39 -9.31
N LEU A 36 -4.75 -10.97 -8.33
CA LEU A 36 -5.24 -9.61 -8.21
C LEU A 36 -4.08 -8.62 -8.11
N TYR A 37 -3.14 -8.88 -7.21
CA TYR A 37 -1.99 -8.02 -6.96
C TYR A 37 -1.16 -7.78 -8.23
N PHE A 38 -0.76 -8.85 -8.94
CA PHE A 38 -0.01 -8.72 -10.19
C PHE A 38 -0.81 -8.00 -11.26
N ARG A 39 -2.08 -8.32 -11.42
CA ARG A 39 -2.97 -7.66 -12.37
C ARG A 39 -3.02 -6.15 -12.13
N MET A 40 -3.16 -5.72 -10.87
CA MET A 40 -3.20 -4.31 -10.52
C MET A 40 -1.88 -3.60 -10.83
N ILE A 41 -0.75 -4.17 -10.44
CA ILE A 41 0.58 -3.56 -10.67
C ILE A 41 0.92 -3.48 -12.17
N GLU A 42 0.54 -4.48 -12.95
CA GLU A 42 0.87 -4.51 -14.37
C GLU A 42 0.02 -3.54 -15.21
N ASN A 43 -1.23 -3.30 -14.81
CA ASN A 43 -2.20 -2.60 -15.64
C ASN A 43 -2.52 -1.17 -15.16
N TYR A 44 -2.34 -0.84 -13.88
CA TYR A 44 -2.62 0.51 -13.40
C TYR A 44 -1.42 1.44 -13.58
N PRO A 45 -1.64 2.62 -14.15
CA PRO A 45 -0.64 3.69 -14.19
C PRO A 45 -0.53 4.36 -12.81
N ASP A 46 0.59 5.05 -12.60
CA ASP A 46 0.77 5.91 -11.43
C ASP A 46 -0.34 6.99 -11.35
N PRO A 47 -0.71 7.46 -10.14
CA PRO A 47 -1.70 8.53 -9.96
C PRO A 47 -1.40 9.83 -10.70
N ASP A 48 -0.12 10.11 -10.99
CA ASP A 48 0.30 11.29 -11.76
C ASP A 48 0.17 11.10 -13.27
N ASP A 49 -0.10 9.88 -13.76
CA ASP A 49 -0.33 9.62 -15.16
C ASP A 49 -1.71 10.13 -15.60
N ALA A 50 -1.78 10.79 -16.74
CA ALA A 50 -3.03 11.31 -17.33
C ALA A 50 -4.06 10.21 -17.65
N LEU A 51 -3.66 8.94 -17.66
CA LEU A 51 -4.54 7.80 -17.86
C LEU A 51 -5.20 7.33 -16.56
N PHE A 52 -4.58 7.58 -15.39
CA PHE A 52 -5.11 7.11 -14.10
C PHE A 52 -6.59 7.45 -13.87
N PRO A 53 -7.08 8.70 -14.13
CA PRO A 53 -8.50 9.02 -13.95
C PRO A 53 -9.46 8.28 -14.89
N LYS A 54 -8.97 7.63 -15.94
CA LYS A 54 -9.79 6.87 -16.89
C LYS A 54 -10.11 5.46 -16.41
N TYR A 55 -9.38 4.97 -15.41
CA TYR A 55 -9.62 3.66 -14.82
C TYR A 55 -10.82 3.70 -13.85
N PRO A 56 -11.50 2.56 -13.64
CA PRO A 56 -12.63 2.46 -12.70
C PRO A 56 -12.25 2.99 -11.32
N ALA A 57 -13.14 3.74 -10.69
CA ALA A 57 -12.86 4.35 -9.38
C ALA A 57 -12.53 3.30 -8.31
N ALA A 58 -13.25 2.17 -8.29
CA ALA A 58 -12.99 1.07 -7.38
C ALA A 58 -11.58 0.49 -7.56
N GLY A 59 -11.18 0.26 -8.79
CA GLY A 59 -9.84 -0.24 -9.08
C GLY A 59 -8.74 0.76 -8.74
N ARG A 60 -8.95 2.06 -8.96
CA ARG A 60 -7.98 3.09 -8.55
C ARG A 60 -7.78 3.15 -7.03
N ALA A 61 -8.87 3.05 -6.27
CA ALA A 61 -8.80 3.00 -4.83
C ALA A 61 -8.04 1.76 -4.36
N LEU A 62 -8.37 0.59 -4.89
CA LEU A 62 -7.69 -0.65 -4.56
C LEU A 62 -6.20 -0.59 -4.92
N PHE A 63 -5.84 -0.08 -6.09
CA PHE A 63 -4.44 0.07 -6.51
C PHE A 63 -3.62 0.93 -5.54
N VAL A 64 -4.17 2.08 -5.11
CA VAL A 64 -3.49 2.95 -4.14
C VAL A 64 -3.28 2.23 -2.81
N VAL A 65 -4.26 1.45 -2.33
CA VAL A 65 -4.16 0.68 -1.07
C VAL A 65 -3.12 -0.44 -1.20
N LEU A 66 -3.09 -1.16 -2.32
CA LEU A 66 -2.09 -2.21 -2.56
C LEU A 66 -0.66 -1.66 -2.64
N MET A 67 -0.47 -0.53 -3.33
CA MET A 67 0.84 0.14 -3.39
C MET A 67 1.29 0.62 -2.00
N PHE A 68 0.37 1.15 -1.21
CA PHE A 68 0.64 1.54 0.17
C PHE A 68 1.06 0.34 1.03
N ASP A 69 0.27 -0.74 1.03
CA ASP A 69 0.59 -1.96 1.80
C ASP A 69 1.95 -2.54 1.40
N MET A 70 2.23 -2.63 0.10
CA MET A 70 3.52 -3.10 -0.41
C MET A 70 4.70 -2.30 0.15
N GLU A 71 4.60 -0.98 0.19
CA GLU A 71 5.67 -0.14 0.70
C GLU A 71 5.80 -0.24 2.23
N ILE A 72 4.68 -0.34 2.97
CA ILE A 72 4.70 -0.54 4.41
C ILE A 72 5.34 -1.88 4.78
N GLN A 73 4.94 -2.98 4.12
CA GLN A 73 5.49 -4.32 4.36
C GLN A 73 6.99 -4.40 4.03
N ASN A 74 7.47 -3.55 3.13
CA ASN A 74 8.87 -3.57 2.67
C ASN A 74 9.79 -2.65 3.48
N GLY A 75 9.31 -1.50 3.95
CA GLY A 75 10.16 -0.53 4.64
C GLY A 75 9.40 0.56 5.40
N GLY A 76 8.14 0.30 5.78
CA GLY A 76 7.32 1.19 6.60
C GLY A 76 6.83 2.45 5.90
N LEU A 77 6.16 3.31 6.67
CA LEU A 77 5.56 4.55 6.18
C LEU A 77 6.59 5.50 5.56
N CYS A 78 7.82 5.51 6.08
CA CYS A 78 8.91 6.28 5.51
C CYS A 78 9.17 5.90 4.05
N GLN A 79 9.22 4.61 3.74
CA GLN A 79 9.45 4.12 2.39
C GLN A 79 8.28 4.49 1.46
N PHE A 80 7.05 4.41 1.95
CA PHE A 80 5.89 4.86 1.18
C PHE A 80 6.01 6.35 0.80
N PHE A 81 6.35 7.23 1.73
CA PHE A 81 6.53 8.65 1.43
C PHE A 81 7.65 8.89 0.42
N TRP A 82 8.75 8.16 0.55
CA TRP A 82 9.90 8.33 -0.32
C TRP A 82 9.65 7.77 -1.74
N ASN A 83 9.03 6.59 -1.86
CA ASN A 83 8.81 5.91 -3.14
C ASN A 83 7.58 6.46 -3.87
N CYS A 84 6.46 6.61 -3.19
CA CYS A 84 5.17 6.96 -3.79
C CYS A 84 4.90 8.46 -3.81
N GLY A 85 5.45 9.20 -2.85
CA GLY A 85 5.35 10.66 -2.80
C GLY A 85 3.94 11.19 -2.54
N ALA A 86 3.77 12.49 -2.80
CA ALA A 86 2.55 13.22 -2.43
C ALA A 86 1.32 12.82 -3.26
N SER A 87 1.45 12.33 -4.47
CA SER A 87 0.33 11.89 -5.32
C SER A 87 -0.43 10.71 -4.73
N TYR A 88 0.30 9.70 -4.27
CA TYR A 88 -0.31 8.57 -3.55
C TYR A 88 -0.80 8.98 -2.15
N ALA A 89 0.03 9.71 -1.40
CA ALA A 89 -0.30 10.16 -0.05
C ALA A 89 -1.60 10.96 0.01
N LYS A 90 -1.87 11.79 -1.00
CA LYS A 90 -3.11 12.56 -1.15
C LYS A 90 -4.35 11.71 -1.35
N LEU A 91 -4.23 10.61 -2.09
CA LEU A 91 -5.35 9.73 -2.44
C LEU A 91 -5.62 8.67 -1.37
N LEU A 92 -4.62 8.35 -0.57
CA LEU A 92 -4.64 7.20 0.34
C LEU A 92 -5.79 7.23 1.35
N PRO A 93 -6.11 8.34 2.06
CA PRO A 93 -7.20 8.33 3.04
C PRO A 93 -8.55 7.96 2.43
N ASP A 94 -8.88 8.56 1.28
CA ASP A 94 -10.13 8.26 0.58
C ASP A 94 -10.14 6.84 -0.01
N ALA A 95 -9.00 6.38 -0.51
CA ALA A 95 -8.85 5.02 -1.02
C ALA A 95 -9.07 3.97 0.09
N LEU A 96 -8.44 4.13 1.25
CA LEU A 96 -8.63 3.27 2.42
C LEU A 96 -10.09 3.23 2.88
N LYS A 97 -10.74 4.40 3.01
CA LYS A 97 -12.16 4.49 3.37
C LYS A 97 -13.06 3.81 2.34
N THR A 98 -12.74 3.96 1.05
CA THR A 98 -13.47 3.34 -0.06
C THR A 98 -13.36 1.81 -0.03
N VAL A 99 -12.18 1.28 0.29
CA VAL A 99 -11.94 -0.18 0.42
C VAL A 99 -12.46 -0.74 1.76
N GLY A 100 -13.02 0.10 2.64
CA GLY A 100 -13.57 -0.31 3.94
C GLY A 100 -12.52 -0.41 5.05
N MET A 101 -11.38 0.28 4.91
CA MET A 101 -10.26 0.30 5.86
C MET A 101 -10.17 1.64 6.61
N SER A 102 -11.28 2.11 7.16
CA SER A 102 -11.33 3.40 7.88
C SER A 102 -10.44 3.44 9.11
N ASP A 103 -10.23 2.31 9.77
CA ASP A 103 -9.31 2.11 10.88
C ASP A 103 -7.87 2.49 10.51
N ILE A 104 -7.40 2.06 9.34
CA ILE A 104 -6.06 2.40 8.83
C ILE A 104 -6.03 3.86 8.35
N ALA A 105 -7.12 4.34 7.73
CA ALA A 105 -7.21 5.75 7.31
C ALA A 105 -7.10 6.70 8.51
N ASP A 106 -7.81 6.40 9.60
CA ASP A 106 -7.79 7.20 10.83
C ASP A 106 -6.40 7.19 11.49
N LEU A 107 -5.73 6.03 11.51
CA LEU A 107 -4.35 5.91 11.98
C LEU A 107 -3.38 6.78 11.14
N TYR A 108 -3.51 6.72 9.82
CA TYR A 108 -2.69 7.49 8.89
C TYR A 108 -2.91 9.01 9.06
N GLU A 109 -4.16 9.47 9.06
CA GLU A 109 -4.50 10.88 9.23
C GLU A 109 -4.04 11.41 10.59
N SER A 110 -4.16 10.60 11.65
CA SER A 110 -3.66 10.96 12.99
C SER A 110 -2.13 11.11 13.01
N PHE A 111 -1.41 10.15 12.39
CA PHE A 111 0.05 10.23 12.32
C PHE A 111 0.53 11.48 11.59
N LEU A 112 -0.09 11.83 10.46
CA LEU A 112 0.24 13.05 9.73
C LEU A 112 0.01 14.31 10.58
N SER A 113 -1.16 14.38 11.26
CA SER A 113 -1.53 15.49 12.10
C SER A 113 -0.61 15.66 13.31
N ASP A 114 -0.29 14.58 14.00
CA ASP A 114 0.53 14.59 15.22
C ASP A 114 1.99 14.99 14.95
N ASN A 115 2.45 14.82 13.71
CA ASN A 115 3.82 15.13 13.29
C ASN A 115 3.91 16.35 12.35
N ASP A 116 2.82 17.10 12.14
CA ASP A 116 2.76 18.24 11.21
C ASP A 116 3.24 17.89 9.78
N ILE A 117 2.99 16.65 9.32
CA ILE A 117 3.40 16.19 8.00
C ILE A 117 2.35 16.61 6.96
N THR A 118 2.74 17.52 6.06
CA THR A 118 1.92 17.98 4.94
C THR A 118 2.29 17.28 3.63
N LEU A 119 1.45 17.41 2.62
CA LEU A 119 1.77 16.90 1.27
C LEU A 119 3.03 17.54 0.68
N ASP A 120 3.31 18.82 1.00
CA ASP A 120 4.54 19.51 0.58
C ASP A 120 5.77 18.90 1.23
N VAL A 121 5.66 18.51 2.52
CA VAL A 121 6.72 17.79 3.23
C VAL A 121 6.98 16.45 2.53
N ILE A 122 5.92 15.67 2.25
CA ILE A 122 6.05 14.37 1.56
C ILE A 122 6.65 14.56 0.16
N ALA A 123 6.22 15.56 -0.61
CA ALA A 123 6.76 15.84 -1.93
C ALA A 123 8.28 16.13 -1.90
N SER A 124 8.79 16.65 -0.79
CA SER A 124 10.19 17.01 -0.63
C SER A 124 11.12 15.86 -0.24
N TYR A 125 10.60 14.65 0.07
CA TYR A 125 11.41 13.55 0.61
C TYR A 125 12.61 13.20 -0.26
N ARG A 126 12.39 12.97 -1.56
CA ARG A 126 13.48 12.61 -2.50
C ARG A 126 14.49 13.74 -2.74
N GLU A 127 14.06 14.99 -2.63
CA GLU A 127 14.95 16.13 -2.75
C GLU A 127 15.83 16.28 -1.50
N ARG A 128 15.25 16.08 -0.32
CA ARG A 128 15.93 16.22 0.97
C ARG A 128 16.85 15.06 1.28
N ASP A 129 16.51 13.86 0.84
CA ASP A 129 17.28 12.63 1.06
C ASP A 129 17.31 11.76 -0.22
N PRO A 130 18.10 12.15 -1.24
CA PRO A 130 18.10 11.45 -2.53
C PRO A 130 18.56 9.97 -2.45
N GLU A 131 19.34 9.64 -1.43
CA GLU A 131 19.91 8.29 -1.23
C GLU A 131 19.12 7.45 -0.24
N TYR A 132 18.05 7.97 0.34
CA TYR A 132 17.24 7.29 1.36
C TYR A 132 18.07 6.85 2.58
N ALA A 133 18.94 7.73 3.04
CA ALA A 133 19.89 7.43 4.11
C ALA A 133 19.47 7.96 5.49
N GLU A 134 18.71 9.06 5.52
CA GLU A 134 18.40 9.82 6.74
C GLU A 134 16.90 9.94 7.03
N ALA A 135 16.03 9.71 6.05
CA ALA A 135 14.59 9.95 6.15
C ALA A 135 13.92 9.16 7.30
N TYR A 136 14.45 7.98 7.65
CA TYR A 136 13.98 7.19 8.79
C TYR A 136 14.16 7.87 10.15
N GLU A 137 15.06 8.84 10.26
CA GLU A 137 15.31 9.54 11.51
C GLU A 137 14.45 10.80 11.68
N TRP A 138 13.73 11.20 10.63
CA TRP A 138 12.95 12.45 10.66
C TRP A 138 11.73 12.40 11.56
N TYR A 139 11.13 11.22 11.71
CA TYR A 139 9.93 10.99 12.53
C TYR A 139 9.99 9.64 13.23
N ARG A 140 9.16 9.46 14.24
CA ARG A 140 8.98 8.17 14.91
C ARG A 140 7.97 7.30 14.13
N TYR A 141 8.41 6.72 13.01
CA TYR A 141 7.55 5.91 12.15
C TYR A 141 6.99 4.66 12.84
N ASP A 142 7.68 4.13 13.86
CA ASP A 142 7.20 3.05 14.73
C ASP A 142 5.84 3.37 15.37
N ALA A 143 5.52 4.66 15.60
CA ALA A 143 4.21 5.09 16.09
C ALA A 143 3.07 4.85 15.07
N PHE A 144 3.38 4.69 13.79
CA PHE A 144 2.44 4.28 12.75
C PHE A 144 2.62 2.79 12.40
N ASP A 145 3.84 2.35 12.13
CA ASP A 145 4.14 1.03 11.57
C ASP A 145 3.70 -0.10 12.51
N ASP A 146 3.97 0.00 13.82
CA ASP A 146 3.56 -1.01 14.80
C ASP A 146 2.04 -1.14 14.95
N PRO A 147 1.24 -0.07 15.08
CA PRO A 147 -0.23 -0.16 15.05
C PRO A 147 -0.78 -0.68 13.72
N TYR A 148 -0.19 -0.27 12.58
CA TYR A 148 -0.60 -0.77 11.27
C TYR A 148 -0.44 -2.28 11.17
N MET A 149 0.71 -2.83 11.54
CA MET A 149 0.96 -4.27 11.49
C MET A 149 -0.01 -5.05 12.38
N ARG A 150 -0.37 -4.52 13.54
CA ARG A 150 -1.39 -5.14 14.41
C ARG A 150 -2.77 -5.15 13.75
N ILE A 151 -3.20 -4.04 13.15
CA ILE A 151 -4.47 -3.98 12.41
C ILE A 151 -4.44 -4.97 11.25
N TRP A 152 -3.33 -5.01 10.51
CA TRP A 152 -3.13 -5.91 9.36
C TRP A 152 -3.34 -7.38 9.76
N GLU A 153 -2.72 -7.82 10.87
CA GLU A 153 -2.82 -9.19 11.38
C GLU A 153 -4.22 -9.50 11.97
N GLU A 154 -4.77 -8.56 12.77
CA GLU A 154 -6.02 -8.79 13.52
C GLU A 154 -7.27 -8.73 12.63
N THR A 155 -7.24 -8.01 11.51
CA THR A 155 -8.42 -7.76 10.67
C THR A 155 -8.42 -8.51 9.35
N ASP A 156 -7.46 -9.42 9.12
CA ASP A 156 -7.29 -10.15 7.86
C ASP A 156 -7.30 -9.21 6.64
N PHE A 157 -6.28 -8.34 6.58
CA PHE A 157 -6.15 -7.31 5.57
C PHE A 157 -6.34 -7.85 4.14
N ASN A 158 -5.72 -8.99 3.83
CA ASN A 158 -5.78 -9.60 2.50
C ASN A 158 -7.22 -10.06 2.16
N GLN A 159 -7.97 -10.57 3.12
CA GLN A 159 -9.37 -10.94 2.90
C GLN A 159 -10.23 -9.70 2.62
N ARG A 160 -10.00 -8.58 3.33
CA ARG A 160 -10.70 -7.30 3.06
C ARG A 160 -10.46 -6.82 1.63
N ILE A 161 -9.24 -6.97 1.11
CA ILE A 161 -8.88 -6.67 -0.29
C ILE A 161 -9.69 -7.54 -1.26
N ILE A 162 -9.71 -8.86 -1.05
CA ILE A 162 -10.42 -9.80 -1.90
C ILE A 162 -11.94 -9.57 -1.85
N ASP A 163 -12.49 -9.36 -0.67
CA ASP A 163 -13.92 -9.08 -0.50
C ASP A 163 -14.32 -7.82 -1.27
N TYR A 164 -13.52 -6.76 -1.18
CA TYR A 164 -13.75 -5.54 -1.94
C TYR A 164 -13.67 -5.79 -3.45
N ALA A 165 -12.64 -6.49 -3.93
CA ALA A 165 -12.48 -6.77 -5.34
C ALA A 165 -13.63 -7.63 -5.90
N ASN A 166 -14.16 -8.58 -5.11
CA ASN A 166 -15.30 -9.42 -5.50
C ASN A 166 -16.62 -8.66 -5.57
N LEU A 167 -16.77 -7.53 -4.84
CA LEU A 167 -17.90 -6.63 -4.97
C LEU A 167 -17.82 -5.71 -6.18
N HIS A 168 -16.67 -5.64 -6.83
CA HIS A 168 -16.35 -4.75 -7.94
C HIS A 168 -15.81 -5.53 -9.16
N PRO A 169 -16.68 -6.23 -9.92
CA PRO A 169 -16.25 -7.09 -11.02
C PRO A 169 -15.45 -6.36 -12.11
N GLU A 170 -15.63 -5.05 -12.24
CA GLU A 170 -14.85 -4.21 -13.14
C GLU A 170 -13.34 -4.20 -12.84
N ILE A 171 -12.93 -4.62 -11.64
CA ILE A 171 -11.52 -4.78 -11.28
C ILE A 171 -10.94 -6.02 -11.96
N TRP A 172 -11.73 -7.07 -12.11
CA TRP A 172 -11.33 -8.32 -12.73
C TRP A 172 -11.37 -8.29 -14.26
N ASP A 173 -12.26 -7.46 -14.82
CA ASP A 173 -12.51 -7.38 -16.26
C ASP A 173 -11.56 -6.42 -17.01
N MET A 174 -10.52 -5.92 -16.35
CA MET A 174 -9.56 -5.03 -17.00
C MET A 174 -8.70 -5.77 -18.03
N PRO A 175 -8.34 -5.08 -19.12
CA PRO A 175 -7.55 -5.67 -20.20
C PRO A 175 -6.14 -6.08 -19.78
#